data_edff9a38c865618207099437513627b5
#
_entry.id   edff9a38c865618207099437513627b5
#
_cell.length_a   1.000
_cell.length_b   1.000
_cell.length_c   1.000
_cell.angle_alpha   90.00
_cell.angle_beta   90.00
_cell.angle_gamma   90.00
#
_symmetry.space_group_name_H-M   'P 1'
#
loop_
_entity.id
_entity.type
_entity.pdbx_description
1 polymer ?
#
loop_
_entity_poly.entity_id
_entity_poly.type
_entity_poly.pdbx_seq_one_letter_code
_entity_poly.pdbx_strand_id
1 'polypeptide(L)'
;MKITHFSTLFTYLLSVAMLAVAPAFGKKSEGGKSLFDGKTLNGWNGDPKFWKAADGAIVGQTTKETPTKGNTFIIWEDGKLTDFDLTLEFKIEGGNSGIQYRSFVKPGKHDGWRIGGYQADFEAGDRYSGICYGEGFRGILSDRGFHTTLTIDGGKLKKNAKKFGDSKEIGKAVKKNDWNSYRITGKGYHFTHYINDVKTTELTDNDEKTRRADGVLAFQLHAGPPMKVSFRKIHLK
;
A
#
# COMPACT_ATOMS: atom_id res chain seq x y z
N MET A 1 -38.00 -59.56 45.25
CA MET A 1 -38.40 -58.71 44.17
C MET A 1 -37.44 -57.47 44.22
N LYS A 2 -36.37 -57.47 43.42
CA LYS A 2 -35.35 -56.41 43.43
C LYS A 2 -35.68 -55.45 42.28
N ILE A 3 -35.86 -54.15 42.56
CA ILE A 3 -36.10 -53.09 41.62
C ILE A 3 -34.78 -52.41 41.42
N THR A 4 -34.21 -52.47 40.19
CA THR A 4 -33.00 -51.79 39.79
C THR A 4 -33.38 -50.46 39.15
N HIS A 5 -32.90 -49.33 39.71
CA HIS A 5 -32.99 -47.99 39.13
C HIS A 5 -31.86 -47.78 38.11
N PHE A 6 -32.22 -47.56 36.85
CA PHE A 6 -31.30 -47.03 35.83
C PHE A 6 -31.30 -45.52 35.94
N SER A 7 -30.13 -44.94 36.25
CA SER A 7 -29.89 -43.50 36.22
C SER A 7 -29.27 -43.14 34.86
N THR A 8 -30.01 -42.38 34.05
CA THR A 8 -29.54 -41.89 32.73
C THR A 8 -28.87 -40.55 32.91
N LEU A 9 -27.55 -40.53 32.78
CA LEU A 9 -26.74 -39.31 32.77
C LEU A 9 -26.85 -38.62 31.39
N PHE A 10 -27.50 -37.45 31.36
CA PHE A 10 -27.51 -36.57 30.17
C PHE A 10 -26.27 -35.67 30.18
N THR A 11 -25.32 -35.95 29.28
CA THR A 11 -24.13 -35.10 29.08
C THR A 11 -24.49 -34.01 28.07
N TYR A 12 -24.59 -32.77 28.52
CA TYR A 12 -24.72 -31.60 27.65
C TYR A 12 -23.35 -31.27 27.07
N LEU A 13 -23.16 -31.54 25.77
CA LEU A 13 -22.02 -30.96 24.99
C LEU A 13 -22.34 -29.50 24.69
N LEU A 14 -21.64 -28.59 25.34
CA LEU A 14 -21.63 -27.19 24.98
C LEU A 14 -20.68 -27.01 23.75
N SER A 15 -21.25 -26.91 22.56
CA SER A 15 -20.51 -26.52 21.36
C SER A 15 -20.26 -25.01 21.37
N VAL A 16 -19.03 -24.61 21.71
CA VAL A 16 -18.56 -23.25 21.55
C VAL A 16 -18.32 -23.02 20.05
N ALA A 17 -19.25 -22.33 19.39
CA ALA A 17 -19.05 -21.85 18.03
C ALA A 17 -18.01 -20.71 18.05
N MET A 18 -16.76 -20.99 17.70
CA MET A 18 -15.77 -19.96 17.35
C MET A 18 -16.26 -19.26 16.09
N LEU A 19 -16.78 -18.04 16.22
CA LEU A 19 -16.94 -17.13 15.07
C LEU A 19 -15.53 -16.76 14.59
N ALA A 20 -15.07 -17.45 13.57
CA ALA A 20 -13.92 -17.00 12.78
C ALA A 20 -14.32 -15.71 12.06
N VAL A 21 -13.79 -14.58 12.52
CA VAL A 21 -13.88 -13.31 11.79
C VAL A 21 -13.05 -13.49 10.53
N ALA A 22 -13.70 -13.78 9.41
CA ALA A 22 -13.04 -13.86 8.11
C ALA A 22 -12.39 -12.49 7.80
N PRO A 23 -11.14 -12.47 7.31
CA PRO A 23 -10.51 -11.23 6.88
C PRO A 23 -11.37 -10.58 5.79
N ALA A 24 -11.57 -9.27 5.88
CA ALA A 24 -12.33 -8.52 4.88
C ALA A 24 -11.54 -8.52 3.56
N PHE A 25 -11.97 -9.34 2.60
CA PHE A 25 -11.40 -9.39 1.25
C PHE A 25 -11.87 -8.18 0.45
N GLY A 26 -10.91 -7.46 -0.13
CA GLY A 26 -11.20 -6.39 -1.08
C GLY A 26 -11.67 -6.97 -2.42
N LYS A 27 -12.90 -6.65 -2.84
CA LYS A 27 -13.45 -7.11 -4.12
C LYS A 27 -12.55 -6.65 -5.28
N LYS A 28 -12.08 -7.60 -6.11
CA LYS A 28 -11.25 -7.31 -7.30
C LYS A 28 -12.00 -6.36 -8.22
N SER A 29 -11.40 -5.20 -8.56
CA SER A 29 -12.00 -4.27 -9.52
C SER A 29 -11.77 -4.81 -10.93
N GLU A 30 -12.82 -5.27 -11.59
CA GLU A 30 -12.79 -5.58 -13.02
C GLU A 30 -13.06 -4.30 -13.82
N GLY A 31 -12.17 -4.00 -14.77
CA GLY A 31 -12.23 -2.82 -15.64
C GLY A 31 -11.57 -1.57 -15.04
N GLY A 32 -11.05 -0.73 -15.90
CA GLY A 32 -10.31 0.49 -15.63
C GLY A 32 -9.36 0.80 -16.78
N LYS A 33 -8.89 2.06 -16.90
CA LYS A 33 -7.87 2.43 -17.86
C LYS A 33 -6.56 1.75 -17.47
N SER A 34 -5.95 0.98 -18.41
CA SER A 34 -4.57 0.51 -18.23
C SER A 34 -3.61 1.69 -18.35
N LEU A 35 -2.70 1.84 -17.40
CA LEU A 35 -1.72 2.92 -17.37
C LEU A 35 -0.34 2.48 -17.88
N PHE A 36 -0.17 1.22 -18.24
CA PHE A 36 1.08 0.66 -18.77
C PHE A 36 0.78 -0.36 -19.86
N ASP A 37 1.45 -0.23 -20.99
CA ASP A 37 1.24 -1.06 -22.18
C ASP A 37 1.99 -2.41 -22.11
N GLY A 38 2.79 -2.64 -21.07
CA GLY A 38 3.63 -3.82 -20.88
C GLY A 38 4.94 -3.78 -21.68
N LYS A 39 5.24 -2.73 -22.43
CA LYS A 39 6.37 -2.69 -23.38
C LYS A 39 7.21 -1.42 -23.27
N THR A 40 6.60 -0.27 -23.07
CA THR A 40 7.29 1.04 -23.12
C THR A 40 7.00 1.86 -21.87
N LEU A 41 7.82 2.87 -21.60
CA LEU A 41 7.55 3.85 -20.55
C LEU A 41 6.76 5.06 -21.06
N ASN A 42 6.05 4.95 -22.18
CA ASN A 42 5.19 6.03 -22.66
C ASN A 42 4.17 6.47 -21.61
N GLY A 43 4.08 7.78 -21.34
CA GLY A 43 3.25 8.33 -20.26
C GLY A 43 3.87 8.22 -18.86
N TRP A 44 5.13 7.74 -18.75
CA TRP A 44 5.86 7.64 -17.51
C TRP A 44 7.20 8.36 -17.60
N ASN A 45 7.53 9.19 -16.60
CA ASN A 45 8.74 9.99 -16.52
C ASN A 45 9.55 9.64 -15.28
N GLY A 46 10.74 9.09 -15.47
CA GLY A 46 11.68 8.72 -14.42
C GLY A 46 13.10 8.73 -14.98
N ASP A 47 14.10 8.84 -14.10
CA ASP A 47 15.50 8.82 -14.51
C ASP A 47 15.83 7.52 -15.29
N PRO A 48 16.18 7.59 -16.58
CA PRO A 48 16.46 6.41 -17.40
C PRO A 48 17.67 5.60 -16.93
N LYS A 49 18.49 6.17 -16.05
CA LYS A 49 19.58 5.46 -15.38
C LYS A 49 19.07 4.33 -14.48
N PHE A 50 17.86 4.50 -13.92
CA PHE A 50 17.29 3.57 -12.94
C PHE A 50 16.05 2.86 -13.44
N TRP A 51 15.25 3.50 -14.32
CA TRP A 51 13.94 3.00 -14.73
C TRP A 51 13.92 2.52 -16.17
N LYS A 52 13.31 1.37 -16.41
CA LYS A 52 13.09 0.80 -17.75
C LYS A 52 11.82 -0.04 -17.80
N ALA A 53 11.30 -0.25 -19.00
CA ALA A 53 10.33 -1.30 -19.26
C ALA A 53 11.07 -2.59 -19.60
N ALA A 54 10.77 -3.68 -18.90
CA ALA A 54 11.36 -5.00 -19.12
C ALA A 54 10.40 -6.10 -18.61
N ASP A 55 10.35 -7.23 -19.30
CA ASP A 55 9.61 -8.43 -18.90
C ASP A 55 8.13 -8.16 -18.58
N GLY A 56 7.50 -7.25 -19.33
CA GLY A 56 6.10 -6.86 -19.11
C GLY A 56 5.86 -6.00 -17.88
N ALA A 57 6.90 -5.37 -17.31
CA ALA A 57 6.84 -4.54 -16.12
C ALA A 57 7.62 -3.23 -16.26
N ILE A 58 7.23 -2.22 -15.49
CA ILE A 58 8.07 -1.06 -15.17
C ILE A 58 9.06 -1.53 -14.09
N VAL A 59 10.35 -1.44 -14.36
CA VAL A 59 11.41 -1.92 -13.48
C VAL A 59 12.28 -0.77 -13.02
N GLY A 60 12.39 -0.58 -11.70
CA GLY A 60 13.36 0.29 -11.05
C GLY A 60 14.47 -0.52 -10.39
N GLN A 61 15.75 -0.15 -10.60
CA GLN A 61 16.86 -0.89 -10.04
C GLN A 61 18.02 0.01 -9.64
N THR A 62 18.62 -0.28 -8.48
CA THR A 62 19.93 0.21 -8.06
C THR A 62 20.91 -0.95 -7.93
N THR A 63 22.20 -0.67 -8.13
CA THR A 63 23.31 -1.61 -7.89
C THR A 63 24.35 -0.97 -6.98
N LYS A 64 25.39 -1.70 -6.61
CA LYS A 64 26.54 -1.12 -5.87
C LYS A 64 27.24 -0.04 -6.71
N GLU A 65 27.34 -0.25 -8.01
CA GLU A 65 28.00 0.65 -8.97
C GLU A 65 27.07 1.82 -9.37
N THR A 66 25.77 1.65 -9.23
CA THR A 66 24.75 2.63 -9.61
C THR A 66 23.77 2.87 -8.44
N PRO A 67 24.25 3.45 -7.33
CA PRO A 67 23.38 3.83 -6.22
C PRO A 67 22.63 5.12 -6.56
N THR A 68 21.47 5.32 -5.93
CA THR A 68 20.81 6.64 -5.91
C THR A 68 21.28 7.46 -4.70
N LYS A 69 21.41 8.78 -4.85
CA LYS A 69 21.79 9.71 -3.77
C LYS A 69 20.62 10.02 -2.81
N GLY A 70 19.43 9.57 -3.12
CA GLY A 70 18.20 9.77 -2.36
C GLY A 70 17.06 9.04 -3.05
N ASN A 71 15.86 9.01 -2.46
CA ASN A 71 14.72 8.39 -3.13
C ASN A 71 14.45 9.07 -4.47
N THR A 72 14.27 8.30 -5.53
CA THR A 72 13.88 8.77 -6.87
C THR A 72 12.60 8.04 -7.29
N PHE A 73 11.88 8.62 -8.25
CA PHE A 73 10.55 8.13 -8.61
C PHE A 73 10.38 8.08 -10.13
N ILE A 74 9.51 7.16 -10.58
CA ILE A 74 8.94 7.26 -11.92
C ILE A 74 7.49 7.76 -11.78
N ILE A 75 7.14 8.80 -12.52
CA ILE A 75 5.90 9.58 -12.39
C ILE A 75 5.02 9.30 -13.59
N TRP A 76 3.75 8.98 -13.36
CA TRP A 76 2.74 8.93 -14.41
C TRP A 76 2.31 10.36 -14.80
N GLU A 77 2.45 10.72 -16.07
CA GLU A 77 2.24 12.09 -16.57
C GLU A 77 0.87 12.33 -17.20
N ASP A 78 0.13 11.25 -17.57
CA ASP A 78 -1.14 11.37 -18.31
C ASP A 78 -2.34 11.74 -17.42
N GLY A 79 -2.11 12.26 -16.21
CA GLY A 79 -3.19 12.74 -15.35
C GLY A 79 -2.83 12.87 -13.87
N LYS A 80 -3.88 13.12 -13.09
CA LYS A 80 -3.83 13.19 -11.63
C LYS A 80 -4.89 12.29 -11.02
N LEU A 81 -4.62 11.79 -9.83
CA LEU A 81 -5.59 11.04 -9.04
C LEU A 81 -6.43 12.01 -8.20
N THR A 82 -7.75 11.98 -8.40
CA THR A 82 -8.76 12.60 -7.55
C THR A 82 -9.42 11.52 -6.66
N ASP A 83 -10.69 11.19 -6.83
CA ASP A 83 -11.25 9.94 -6.31
C ASP A 83 -10.83 8.81 -7.27
N PHE A 84 -10.40 7.67 -6.72
CA PHE A 84 -9.79 6.62 -7.54
C PHE A 84 -9.91 5.23 -6.91
N ASP A 85 -9.82 4.22 -7.76
CA ASP A 85 -9.57 2.82 -7.42
C ASP A 85 -8.40 2.34 -8.28
N LEU A 86 -7.20 2.28 -7.68
CA LEU A 86 -5.96 1.88 -8.34
C LEU A 86 -5.64 0.44 -7.98
N THR A 87 -5.41 -0.39 -9.00
CA THR A 87 -4.92 -1.76 -8.82
C THR A 87 -3.66 -1.98 -9.63
N LEU A 88 -2.72 -2.74 -9.08
CA LEU A 88 -1.50 -3.13 -9.76
C LEU A 88 -0.91 -4.39 -9.13
N GLU A 89 0.09 -4.97 -9.77
CA GLU A 89 0.96 -5.98 -9.18
C GLU A 89 2.36 -5.40 -8.98
N PHE A 90 2.98 -5.70 -7.83
CA PHE A 90 4.36 -5.35 -7.52
C PHE A 90 5.19 -6.57 -7.12
N LYS A 91 6.49 -6.51 -7.38
CA LYS A 91 7.49 -7.44 -6.85
C LYS A 91 8.70 -6.64 -6.40
N ILE A 92 9.28 -6.97 -5.25
CA ILE A 92 10.45 -6.28 -4.69
C ILE A 92 11.52 -7.29 -4.29
N GLU A 93 12.77 -6.98 -4.63
CA GLU A 93 13.98 -7.71 -4.31
C GLU A 93 14.93 -6.75 -3.59
N GLY A 94 15.01 -6.86 -2.25
CA GLY A 94 15.76 -5.94 -1.40
C GLY A 94 15.10 -4.57 -1.22
N GLY A 95 15.48 -3.83 -0.18
CA GLY A 95 15.09 -2.46 0.07
C GLY A 95 13.62 -2.22 0.40
N ASN A 96 13.20 -0.99 0.13
CA ASN A 96 11.85 -0.47 0.33
C ASN A 96 11.37 0.25 -0.94
N SER A 97 10.07 0.31 -1.15
CA SER A 97 9.43 1.04 -2.25
C SER A 97 8.04 1.49 -1.82
N GLY A 98 7.34 2.18 -2.71
CA GLY A 98 5.97 2.63 -2.44
C GLY A 98 5.28 3.16 -3.68
N ILE A 99 3.95 3.18 -3.59
CA ILE A 99 3.05 3.72 -4.59
C ILE A 99 2.57 5.06 -4.07
N GLN A 100 3.04 6.14 -4.69
CA GLN A 100 2.64 7.51 -4.38
C GLN A 100 1.29 7.80 -5.03
N TYR A 101 0.35 8.37 -4.29
CA TYR A 101 -0.94 8.81 -4.82
C TYR A 101 -1.32 10.17 -4.24
N ARG A 102 -2.07 10.98 -5.01
CA ARG A 102 -2.36 12.38 -4.67
C ARG A 102 -1.13 13.12 -4.14
N SER A 103 0.02 12.86 -4.74
CA SER A 103 1.31 13.36 -4.32
C SER A 103 1.74 14.57 -5.15
N PHE A 104 2.85 15.19 -4.79
CA PHE A 104 3.38 16.38 -5.46
C PHE A 104 4.86 16.24 -5.79
N VAL A 105 5.27 16.80 -6.92
CA VAL A 105 6.68 16.90 -7.28
C VAL A 105 7.36 17.95 -6.40
N LYS A 106 8.52 17.61 -5.85
CA LYS A 106 9.35 18.55 -5.08
C LYS A 106 10.27 19.33 -6.04
N PRO A 107 10.08 20.64 -6.21
CA PRO A 107 10.87 21.44 -7.14
C PRO A 107 12.37 21.39 -6.82
N GLY A 108 13.21 21.37 -7.85
CA GLY A 108 14.66 21.47 -7.72
C GLY A 108 15.34 20.30 -7.02
N LYS A 109 14.66 19.15 -6.90
CA LYS A 109 15.23 17.93 -6.31
C LYS A 109 15.26 16.80 -7.33
N HIS A 110 16.44 16.16 -7.48
CA HIS A 110 16.66 15.00 -8.36
C HIS A 110 16.04 15.20 -9.76
N ASP A 111 16.35 16.31 -10.42
CA ASP A 111 15.89 16.65 -11.78
C ASP A 111 14.36 16.54 -11.99
N GLY A 112 13.58 16.77 -10.92
CA GLY A 112 12.11 16.67 -10.93
C GLY A 112 11.57 15.31 -10.52
N TRP A 113 12.40 14.30 -10.27
CA TRP A 113 11.97 12.95 -9.89
C TRP A 113 11.91 12.74 -8.36
N ARG A 114 11.75 13.78 -7.58
CA ARG A 114 11.52 13.70 -6.12
C ARG A 114 10.06 14.02 -5.80
N ILE A 115 9.38 13.08 -5.17
CA ILE A 115 7.97 13.18 -4.82
C ILE A 115 7.81 13.35 -3.32
N GLY A 116 6.73 13.99 -2.90
CA GLY A 116 6.23 14.04 -1.54
C GLY A 116 4.73 13.86 -1.53
N GLY A 117 4.17 13.28 -0.46
CA GLY A 117 2.74 13.05 -0.33
C GLY A 117 2.40 11.69 0.24
N TYR A 118 1.16 11.21 -0.01
CA TYR A 118 0.71 9.90 0.47
C TYR A 118 1.39 8.76 -0.27
N GLN A 119 1.79 7.73 0.46
CA GLN A 119 2.46 6.54 -0.05
C GLN A 119 1.84 5.27 0.52
N ALA A 120 1.45 4.36 -0.35
CA ALA A 120 1.18 2.97 -0.02
C ALA A 120 2.52 2.23 -0.01
N ASP A 121 3.03 1.97 1.18
CA ASP A 121 4.39 1.50 1.41
C ASP A 121 4.51 -0.01 1.36
N PHE A 122 5.65 -0.51 0.87
CA PHE A 122 6.01 -1.92 0.89
C PHE A 122 7.52 -2.12 0.83
N GLU A 123 7.99 -3.25 1.34
CA GLU A 123 9.42 -3.55 1.45
C GLU A 123 9.69 -5.06 1.31
N ALA A 124 10.96 -5.41 1.15
CA ALA A 124 11.42 -6.80 1.19
C ALA A 124 11.42 -7.39 2.62
N GLY A 125 11.35 -6.54 3.64
CA GLY A 125 11.24 -6.92 5.06
C GLY A 125 9.80 -7.21 5.50
N ASP A 126 9.56 -7.14 6.83
CA ASP A 126 8.29 -7.53 7.45
C ASP A 126 7.52 -6.37 8.08
N ARG A 127 8.13 -5.17 8.16
CA ARG A 127 7.59 -4.09 8.96
C ARG A 127 6.64 -3.16 8.21
N TYR A 128 7.04 -2.65 7.04
CA TYR A 128 6.38 -1.51 6.41
C TYR A 128 5.38 -1.87 5.32
N SER A 129 5.37 -3.11 4.81
CA SER A 129 4.40 -3.49 3.77
C SER A 129 2.97 -3.31 4.25
N GLY A 130 2.20 -2.46 3.51
CA GLY A 130 0.79 -2.22 3.77
C GLY A 130 0.49 -1.10 4.76
N ILE A 131 1.46 -0.28 5.18
CA ILE A 131 1.20 0.97 5.92
C ILE A 131 0.83 2.11 4.96
N CYS A 132 0.24 3.18 5.48
CA CYS A 132 0.15 4.46 4.80
C CYS A 132 1.24 5.40 5.35
N TYR A 133 2.15 5.80 4.46
CA TYR A 133 3.27 6.69 4.78
C TYR A 133 3.09 8.05 4.11
N GLY A 134 3.68 9.09 4.65
CA GLY A 134 3.76 10.43 4.07
C GLY A 134 5.20 10.75 3.66
N GLU A 135 5.58 10.38 2.44
CA GLU A 135 6.93 10.55 1.90
C GLU A 135 7.35 12.01 1.85
N GLY A 136 8.40 12.36 2.62
CA GLY A 136 8.84 13.74 2.75
C GLY A 136 7.71 14.74 3.06
N PHE A 137 6.71 14.25 3.79
CA PHE A 137 5.46 14.93 4.08
C PHE A 137 5.19 14.87 5.60
N ARG A 138 4.59 13.77 6.13
CA ARG A 138 4.18 13.65 7.55
C ARG A 138 4.59 12.36 8.24
N GLY A 139 5.46 11.55 7.62
CA GLY A 139 5.92 10.26 8.16
C GLY A 139 4.82 9.19 8.15
N ILE A 140 4.86 8.21 9.06
CA ILE A 140 3.84 7.16 9.14
C ILE A 140 2.49 7.80 9.48
N LEU A 141 1.50 7.67 8.59
CA LEU A 141 0.17 8.22 8.73
C LEU A 141 -0.80 7.21 9.34
N SER A 142 -0.71 5.95 8.94
CA SER A 142 -1.48 4.86 9.51
C SER A 142 -0.68 3.55 9.43
N ASP A 143 -0.60 2.83 10.54
CA ASP A 143 0.06 1.53 10.61
C ASP A 143 -0.82 0.40 10.06
N ARG A 144 -0.19 -0.73 9.73
CA ARG A 144 -0.88 -1.94 9.30
C ARG A 144 -1.77 -2.49 10.41
N GLY A 145 -3.03 -2.75 10.09
CA GLY A 145 -4.06 -3.21 11.03
C GLY A 145 -4.81 -2.07 11.73
N PHE A 146 -4.61 -0.82 11.28
CA PHE A 146 -5.26 0.34 11.87
C PHE A 146 -6.04 1.18 10.85
N HIS A 147 -7.16 1.74 11.31
CA HIS A 147 -7.80 2.91 10.73
C HIS A 147 -7.36 4.13 11.54
N THR A 148 -6.61 5.02 10.93
CA THR A 148 -6.17 6.26 11.57
C THR A 148 -6.94 7.45 11.03
N THR A 149 -7.50 8.25 11.93
CA THR A 149 -8.07 9.57 11.60
C THR A 149 -7.07 10.64 12.02
N LEU A 150 -6.62 11.44 11.04
CA LEU A 150 -5.77 12.60 11.28
C LEU A 150 -6.64 13.82 11.54
N THR A 151 -6.29 14.60 12.56
CA THR A 151 -6.91 15.88 12.90
C THR A 151 -5.85 16.87 13.36
N ILE A 152 -6.17 18.16 13.35
CA ILE A 152 -5.33 19.19 13.94
C ILE A 152 -5.97 19.62 15.26
N ASP A 153 -5.17 19.59 16.32
CA ASP A 153 -5.56 20.06 17.65
C ASP A 153 -4.44 20.94 18.21
N GLY A 154 -4.76 22.18 18.55
CA GLY A 154 -3.77 23.17 19.00
C GLY A 154 -2.63 23.40 17.98
N GLY A 155 -2.91 23.30 16.67
CA GLY A 155 -1.92 23.44 15.60
C GLY A 155 -0.99 22.23 15.42
N LYS A 156 -1.20 21.13 16.14
CA LYS A 156 -0.41 19.89 16.06
C LYS A 156 -1.22 18.76 15.44
N LEU A 157 -0.55 17.98 14.60
CA LEU A 157 -1.13 16.77 14.02
C LEU A 157 -1.41 15.73 15.12
N LYS A 158 -2.67 15.31 15.23
CA LYS A 158 -3.13 14.21 16.09
C LYS A 158 -3.49 13.01 15.23
N LYS A 159 -3.16 11.81 15.73
CA LYS A 159 -3.46 10.54 15.10
C LYS A 159 -4.35 9.73 16.01
N ASN A 160 -5.62 9.59 15.64
CA ASN A 160 -6.59 8.74 16.29
C ASN A 160 -6.62 7.39 15.60
N ALA A 161 -5.91 6.40 16.13
CA ALA A 161 -5.76 5.07 15.53
C ALA A 161 -6.69 4.06 16.19
N LYS A 162 -7.60 3.46 15.40
CA LYS A 162 -8.48 2.37 15.82
C LYS A 162 -7.99 1.07 15.18
N LYS A 163 -7.61 0.10 16.00
CA LYS A 163 -7.17 -1.23 15.55
C LYS A 163 -8.36 -2.00 14.95
N PHE A 164 -8.18 -2.61 13.76
CA PHE A 164 -9.15 -3.54 13.17
C PHE A 164 -8.58 -4.94 12.95
N GLY A 165 -7.26 -5.12 13.07
CA GLY A 165 -6.62 -6.41 12.89
C GLY A 165 -5.23 -6.48 13.51
N ASP A 166 -4.68 -7.68 13.61
CA ASP A 166 -3.30 -7.87 14.06
C ASP A 166 -2.32 -7.61 12.93
N SER A 167 -1.34 -6.72 13.17
CA SER A 167 -0.37 -6.30 12.16
C SER A 167 0.50 -7.46 11.62
N LYS A 168 0.84 -8.42 12.47
CA LYS A 168 1.65 -9.58 12.06
C LYS A 168 0.85 -10.55 11.21
N GLU A 169 -0.40 -10.83 11.61
CA GLU A 169 -1.29 -11.72 10.86
C GLU A 169 -1.62 -11.13 9.47
N ILE A 170 -1.95 -9.85 9.40
CA ILE A 170 -2.18 -9.14 8.13
C ILE A 170 -0.91 -9.18 7.26
N GLY A 171 0.27 -9.03 7.86
CA GLY A 171 1.56 -9.08 7.17
C GLY A 171 1.85 -10.41 6.48
N LYS A 172 1.28 -11.53 6.94
CA LYS A 172 1.41 -12.85 6.30
C LYS A 172 0.82 -12.92 4.89
N ALA A 173 -0.04 -11.97 4.53
CA ALA A 173 -0.57 -11.87 3.17
C ALA A 173 0.51 -11.49 2.13
N VAL A 174 1.61 -10.90 2.55
CA VAL A 174 2.70 -10.46 1.66
C VAL A 174 3.58 -11.63 1.27
N LYS A 175 3.71 -11.88 -0.04
CA LYS A 175 4.59 -12.91 -0.61
C LYS A 175 5.97 -12.32 -0.85
N LYS A 176 6.99 -12.83 -0.15
CA LYS A 176 8.38 -12.37 -0.32
C LYS A 176 8.94 -12.79 -1.68
N ASN A 177 9.66 -11.87 -2.33
CA ASN A 177 10.30 -12.09 -3.63
C ASN A 177 9.36 -12.62 -4.73
N ASP A 178 8.06 -12.38 -4.60
CA ASP A 178 7.05 -12.81 -5.56
C ASP A 178 6.09 -11.65 -5.88
N TRP A 179 5.25 -11.85 -6.90
CA TRP A 179 4.23 -10.90 -7.29
C TRP A 179 3.10 -10.83 -6.25
N ASN A 180 2.82 -9.60 -5.84
CA ASN A 180 1.72 -9.25 -4.94
C ASN A 180 0.77 -8.29 -5.65
N SER A 181 -0.53 -8.45 -5.48
CA SER A 181 -1.47 -7.41 -5.86
C SER A 181 -1.49 -6.29 -4.81
N TYR A 182 -1.56 -5.05 -5.26
CA TYR A 182 -1.86 -3.89 -4.43
C TYR A 182 -3.09 -3.20 -4.98
N ARG A 183 -4.08 -2.93 -4.10
CA ARG A 183 -5.23 -2.08 -4.42
C ARG A 183 -5.28 -0.92 -3.45
N ILE A 184 -5.47 0.28 -3.96
CA ILE A 184 -5.58 1.51 -3.19
C ILE A 184 -6.85 2.21 -3.65
N THR A 185 -7.75 2.51 -2.71
CA THR A 185 -8.92 3.34 -2.99
C THR A 185 -8.80 4.69 -2.30
N GLY A 186 -9.20 5.75 -2.99
CA GLY A 186 -9.32 7.09 -2.42
C GLY A 186 -10.68 7.67 -2.77
N LYS A 187 -11.48 8.01 -1.75
CA LYS A 187 -12.76 8.69 -1.90
C LYS A 187 -12.83 9.85 -0.91
N GLY A 188 -13.00 11.08 -1.41
CA GLY A 188 -12.82 12.27 -0.59
C GLY A 188 -11.43 12.23 0.06
N TYR A 189 -11.34 12.28 1.36
CA TYR A 189 -10.07 12.21 2.12
C TYR A 189 -9.92 10.90 2.91
N HIS A 190 -10.62 9.87 2.46
CA HIS A 190 -10.52 8.51 3.02
C HIS A 190 -9.79 7.60 2.04
N PHE A 191 -8.78 6.88 2.54
CA PHE A 191 -7.94 5.96 1.76
C PHE A 191 -7.93 4.58 2.40
N THR A 192 -8.00 3.54 1.58
CA THR A 192 -7.90 2.14 2.03
C THR A 192 -6.89 1.39 1.18
N HIS A 193 -6.01 0.64 1.83
CA HIS A 193 -5.00 -0.18 1.18
C HIS A 193 -5.31 -1.67 1.36
N TYR A 194 -5.05 -2.44 0.29
CA TYR A 194 -5.16 -3.90 0.30
C TYR A 194 -3.92 -4.51 -0.38
N ILE A 195 -3.37 -5.57 0.20
CA ILE A 195 -2.35 -6.42 -0.43
C ILE A 195 -2.90 -7.84 -0.52
N ASN A 196 -2.87 -8.44 -1.72
CA ASN A 196 -3.43 -9.77 -1.98
C ASN A 196 -4.86 -9.93 -1.42
N ASP A 197 -5.69 -8.92 -1.70
CA ASP A 197 -7.09 -8.79 -1.27
C ASP A 197 -7.30 -8.66 0.26
N VAL A 198 -6.24 -8.66 1.05
CA VAL A 198 -6.32 -8.42 2.50
C VAL A 198 -6.19 -6.93 2.79
N LYS A 199 -7.19 -6.36 3.50
CA LYS A 199 -7.11 -4.97 3.96
C LYS A 199 -5.94 -4.79 4.92
N THR A 200 -5.05 -3.86 4.60
CA THR A 200 -3.83 -3.62 5.40
C THR A 200 -3.92 -2.38 6.27
N THR A 201 -4.47 -1.29 5.75
CA THR A 201 -4.62 -0.04 6.52
C THR A 201 -5.75 0.84 5.97
N GLU A 202 -6.23 1.74 6.80
CA GLU A 202 -7.14 2.82 6.42
C GLU A 202 -6.65 4.15 6.98
N LEU A 203 -6.89 5.23 6.24
CA LEU A 203 -6.58 6.60 6.63
C LEU A 203 -7.76 7.51 6.33
N THR A 204 -8.19 8.31 7.29
CA THR A 204 -9.06 9.48 7.08
C THR A 204 -8.27 10.73 7.42
N ASP A 205 -8.07 11.61 6.45
CA ASP A 205 -7.26 12.82 6.63
C ASP A 205 -8.14 14.06 6.76
N ASN A 206 -8.34 14.54 7.98
CA ASN A 206 -9.09 15.75 8.29
C ASN A 206 -8.18 16.97 8.53
N ASP A 207 -6.87 16.86 8.21
CA ASP A 207 -5.98 18.03 8.24
C ASP A 207 -6.21 18.89 6.99
N GLU A 208 -7.16 19.81 7.07
CA GLU A 208 -7.55 20.69 5.97
C GLU A 208 -6.41 21.52 5.39
N LYS A 209 -5.40 21.82 6.20
CA LYS A 209 -4.26 22.64 5.79
C LYS A 209 -3.31 21.90 4.85
N THR A 210 -3.11 20.59 5.05
CA THR A 210 -2.08 19.84 4.33
C THR A 210 -2.61 18.64 3.54
N ARG A 211 -3.88 18.18 3.79
CA ARG A 211 -4.50 17.11 3.01
C ARG A 211 -4.59 17.50 1.54
N ARG A 212 -4.55 16.52 0.66
CA ARG A 212 -4.58 16.72 -0.78
C ARG A 212 -5.80 16.07 -1.42
N ALA A 213 -6.52 16.88 -2.21
CA ALA A 213 -7.68 16.43 -2.97
C ALA A 213 -7.29 15.72 -4.27
N ASP A 214 -6.12 16.07 -4.82
CA ASP A 214 -5.56 15.52 -6.06
C ASP A 214 -4.04 15.41 -6.01
N GLY A 215 -3.46 14.80 -7.03
CA GLY A 215 -2.02 14.79 -7.22
C GLY A 215 -1.54 13.66 -8.12
N VAL A 216 -0.23 13.58 -8.29
CA VAL A 216 0.41 12.60 -9.17
C VAL A 216 0.38 11.18 -8.61
N LEU A 217 0.40 10.21 -9.53
CA LEU A 217 0.77 8.82 -9.28
C LEU A 217 2.26 8.65 -9.58
N ALA A 218 3.01 8.00 -8.69
CA ALA A 218 4.41 7.68 -8.94
C ALA A 218 4.83 6.43 -8.18
N PHE A 219 5.91 5.79 -8.63
CA PHE A 219 6.52 4.64 -7.96
C PHE A 219 7.91 4.99 -7.46
N GLN A 220 8.22 4.55 -6.25
CA GLN A 220 9.48 4.86 -5.58
C GLN A 220 10.56 3.85 -5.90
N LEU A 221 11.80 4.34 -6.08
CA LEU A 221 13.04 3.60 -5.91
C LEU A 221 13.80 4.21 -4.73
N HIS A 222 13.85 3.47 -3.62
CA HIS A 222 14.40 3.96 -2.36
C HIS A 222 15.93 3.98 -2.38
N ALA A 223 16.53 5.01 -1.78
CA ALA A 223 17.96 5.07 -1.53
C ALA A 223 18.38 4.02 -0.46
N GLY A 224 19.54 3.43 -0.66
CA GLY A 224 20.07 2.45 0.29
C GLY A 224 20.84 1.32 -0.39
N PRO A 225 20.81 0.12 0.19
CA PRO A 225 21.41 -1.06 -0.44
C PRO A 225 20.82 -1.34 -1.83
N PRO A 226 21.54 -2.08 -2.69
CA PRO A 226 21.03 -2.50 -3.98
C PRO A 226 19.64 -3.13 -3.89
N MET A 227 18.75 -2.73 -4.76
CA MET A 227 17.37 -3.20 -4.80
C MET A 227 16.83 -3.24 -6.22
N LYS A 228 15.79 -4.04 -6.42
CA LYS A 228 14.99 -4.07 -7.64
C LYS A 228 13.53 -4.09 -7.30
N VAL A 229 12.75 -3.25 -7.95
CA VAL A 229 11.29 -3.22 -7.84
C VAL A 229 10.67 -3.30 -9.22
N SER A 230 9.55 -4.00 -9.34
CA SER A 230 8.85 -4.20 -10.60
C SER A 230 7.36 -3.97 -10.40
N PHE A 231 6.70 -3.29 -11.37
CA PHE A 231 5.27 -2.99 -11.38
C PHE A 231 4.64 -3.40 -12.70
N ARG A 232 3.46 -4.02 -12.65
CA ARG A 232 2.71 -4.42 -13.85
C ARG A 232 1.20 -4.42 -13.60
N LYS A 233 0.39 -4.62 -14.66
CA LYS A 233 -1.09 -4.67 -14.59
C LYS A 233 -1.66 -3.47 -13.83
N ILE A 234 -1.20 -2.28 -14.20
CA ILE A 234 -1.56 -1.03 -13.54
C ILE A 234 -2.87 -0.53 -14.14
N HIS A 235 -3.94 -0.53 -13.36
CA HIS A 235 -5.29 -0.12 -13.80
C HIS A 235 -5.87 0.94 -12.85
N LEU A 236 -6.51 1.94 -13.44
CA LEU A 236 -7.12 3.08 -12.74
C LEU A 236 -8.59 3.21 -13.12
N LYS A 237 -9.46 3.34 -12.09
CA LYS A 237 -10.87 3.74 -12.17
C LYS A 237 -11.10 5.03 -11.43
#